data_6bd267e3edef9c5c1ce4db27ed83885e
#
_entry.id   6bd267e3edef9c5c1ce4db27ed83885e
#
_cell.length_a   1.000
_cell.length_b   1.000
_cell.length_c   1.000
_cell.angle_alpha   90.00
_cell.angle_beta   90.00
_cell.angle_gamma   90.00
#
_symmetry.space_group_name_H-M   'P 1'
#
loop_
_entity.id
_entity.type
_entity.pdbx_description
1 polymer ?
#
loop_
_entity_poly.entity_id
_entity_poly.type
_entity_poly.pdbx_seq_one_letter_code
_entity_poly.pdbx_strand_id
1 'polypeptide(L)'
;FDRKNPPYWAFEKGVYLEKFDSIFQVEASIKADTAYFFNKEELWKLMGNVHIQNLKGEQFDTELLYWDQRAQRIYSDEFIRIEQPDRIITGHGFESNQQMTVYTIRKPEGIFYVDEETAAADSLQTDTIN
;
A
#
# COMPACT_ATOMS: atom_id res chain seq x y z
N PHE A 1 24.51 7.69 -22.72
CA PHE A 1 23.97 8.04 -21.41
C PHE A 1 24.17 9.51 -21.09
N ASP A 2 23.13 10.15 -20.73
CA ASP A 2 23.18 11.56 -20.35
C ASP A 2 23.22 11.67 -18.84
N ARG A 3 24.30 12.23 -18.31
CA ARG A 3 24.48 12.35 -16.87
C ARG A 3 23.51 13.34 -16.24
N LYS A 4 22.98 14.26 -17.02
CA LYS A 4 22.00 15.22 -16.54
C LYS A 4 20.61 14.60 -16.41
N ASN A 5 20.40 13.49 -17.11
CA ASN A 5 19.13 12.77 -17.09
C ASN A 5 19.36 11.32 -16.72
N PRO A 6 19.63 11.06 -15.44
CA PRO A 6 19.86 9.67 -15.03
C PRO A 6 18.64 8.83 -15.34
N PRO A 7 18.81 7.51 -15.57
CA PRO A 7 17.69 6.65 -15.89
C PRO A 7 16.68 6.53 -14.75
N TYR A 8 17.08 6.87 -13.55
CA TYR A 8 16.18 6.82 -12.40
C TYR A 8 16.61 7.80 -11.32
N TRP A 9 15.66 8.11 -10.44
CA TRP A 9 15.93 8.87 -9.22
C TRP A 9 15.84 7.91 -8.04
N ALA A 10 16.78 8.03 -7.12
CA ALA A 10 16.81 7.17 -5.94
C ALA A 10 16.53 8.01 -4.69
N PHE A 11 15.62 7.52 -3.85
CA PHE A 11 15.27 8.15 -2.58
C PHE A 11 15.52 7.12 -1.50
N GLU A 12 16.71 7.16 -0.90
CA GLU A 12 17.17 6.10 -0.01
C GLU A 12 16.89 6.36 1.47
N LYS A 13 16.38 7.53 1.79
CA LYS A 13 16.08 7.90 3.16
C LYS A 13 14.60 7.95 3.47
N GLY A 14 13.81 7.34 2.61
CA GLY A 14 12.39 7.30 2.77
C GLY A 14 11.65 8.27 1.88
N VAL A 15 10.41 7.93 1.58
CA VAL A 15 9.53 8.79 0.80
C VAL A 15 8.14 8.78 1.39
N TYR A 16 7.43 9.85 1.14
CA TYR A 16 6.02 9.95 1.41
C TYR A 16 5.38 10.60 0.20
N LEU A 17 4.47 9.89 -0.45
CA LEU A 17 3.81 10.35 -1.66
C LEU A 17 2.31 10.43 -1.40
N GLU A 18 1.68 11.46 -1.96
CA GLU A 18 0.24 11.60 -1.89
C GLU A 18 -0.32 11.75 -3.28
N LYS A 19 -1.42 11.08 -3.55
CA LYS A 19 -2.15 11.26 -4.78
C LYS A 19 -3.39 12.08 -4.49
N PHE A 20 -3.58 13.16 -5.26
CA PHE A 20 -4.69 14.08 -5.08
C PHE A 20 -5.75 13.89 -6.17
N ASP A 21 -6.99 14.12 -5.80
CA ASP A 21 -8.08 14.13 -6.78
C ASP A 21 -8.18 15.53 -7.43
N SER A 22 -9.20 15.73 -8.24
CA SER A 22 -9.36 16.98 -8.99
C SER A 22 -9.64 18.19 -8.11
N ILE A 23 -10.06 17.99 -6.86
CA ILE A 23 -10.30 19.08 -5.93
C ILE A 23 -9.26 19.11 -4.81
N PHE A 24 -8.10 18.47 -5.06
CA PHE A 24 -6.93 18.47 -4.18
C PHE A 24 -7.16 17.81 -2.83
N GLN A 25 -8.06 16.83 -2.78
CA GLN A 25 -8.17 15.97 -1.61
C GLN A 25 -7.26 14.76 -1.81
N VAL A 26 -6.65 14.29 -0.73
CA VAL A 26 -5.76 13.14 -0.81
C VAL A 26 -6.57 11.88 -1.05
N GLU A 27 -6.36 11.24 -2.21
CA GLU A 27 -6.99 9.98 -2.56
C GLU A 27 -6.27 8.80 -1.95
N ALA A 28 -4.95 8.89 -1.89
CA ALA A 28 -4.13 7.83 -1.35
C ALA A 28 -2.80 8.40 -0.91
N SER A 29 -2.20 7.78 0.10
CA SER A 29 -0.85 8.12 0.52
C SER A 29 -0.01 6.86 0.53
N ILE A 30 1.28 7.00 0.20
CA ILE A 30 2.23 5.88 0.15
C ILE A 30 3.49 6.29 0.87
N LYS A 31 3.94 5.43 1.78
CA LYS A 31 5.17 5.65 2.53
C LYS A 31 6.06 4.43 2.35
N ALA A 32 7.36 4.65 2.20
CA ALA A 32 8.31 3.55 2.04
C ALA A 32 9.69 3.99 2.54
N ASP A 33 10.53 3.02 2.89
CA ASP A 33 11.89 3.30 3.33
C ASP A 33 12.79 3.73 2.18
N THR A 34 12.56 3.18 1.00
CA THR A 34 13.37 3.46 -0.18
C THR A 34 12.47 3.51 -1.39
N ALA A 35 12.78 4.38 -2.34
CA ALA A 35 12.04 4.45 -3.58
C ALA A 35 12.95 4.77 -4.75
N TYR A 36 12.58 4.25 -5.90
CA TYR A 36 13.24 4.56 -7.17
C TYR A 36 12.18 5.01 -8.16
N PHE A 37 12.45 6.08 -8.85
CA PHE A 37 11.57 6.55 -9.91
C PHE A 37 12.28 6.43 -11.25
N PHE A 38 11.73 5.62 -12.15
CA PHE A 38 12.27 5.40 -13.48
C PHE A 38 11.58 6.37 -14.43
N ASN A 39 12.33 7.38 -14.89
CA ASN A 39 11.77 8.52 -15.62
C ASN A 39 11.05 8.13 -16.91
N LYS A 40 11.67 7.30 -17.72
CA LYS A 40 11.09 6.94 -19.02
C LYS A 40 9.83 6.14 -18.90
N GLU A 41 9.81 5.25 -17.93
CA GLU A 41 8.68 4.37 -17.71
C GLU A 41 7.60 5.02 -16.87
N GLU A 42 7.92 6.13 -16.20
CA GLU A 42 7.05 6.77 -15.20
C GLU A 42 6.61 5.76 -14.14
N LEU A 43 7.59 5.01 -13.67
CA LEU A 43 7.37 3.89 -12.76
C LEU A 43 8.07 4.14 -11.44
N TRP A 44 7.31 4.03 -10.36
CA TRP A 44 7.86 4.04 -9.01
C TRP A 44 8.06 2.61 -8.53
N LYS A 45 9.23 2.36 -7.95
CA LYS A 45 9.51 1.11 -7.24
C LYS A 45 9.76 1.47 -5.78
N LEU A 46 8.88 1.01 -4.90
CA LEU A 46 8.94 1.35 -3.47
C LEU A 46 9.30 0.10 -2.69
N MET A 47 10.24 0.22 -1.76
CA MET A 47 10.79 -0.93 -1.05
C MET A 47 10.95 -0.62 0.43
N GLY A 48 10.66 -1.61 1.25
CA GLY A 48 10.88 -1.56 2.69
C GLY A 48 9.75 -0.85 3.42
N ASN A 49 9.02 -1.60 4.22
CA ASN A 49 7.93 -1.06 5.05
C ASN A 49 6.99 -0.15 4.27
N VAL A 50 6.57 -0.62 3.09
CA VAL A 50 5.67 0.13 2.24
C VAL A 50 4.29 0.12 2.89
N HIS A 51 3.77 1.30 3.14
CA HIS A 51 2.47 1.48 3.78
C HIS A 51 1.62 2.41 2.95
N ILE A 52 0.41 1.98 2.63
CA ILE A 52 -0.52 2.77 1.82
C ILE A 52 -1.82 2.93 2.60
N GLN A 53 -2.41 4.10 2.47
CA GLN A 53 -3.72 4.37 3.02
C GLN A 53 -4.57 5.01 1.93
N ASN A 54 -5.81 4.55 1.77
CA ASN A 54 -6.71 5.12 0.78
C ASN A 54 -7.80 5.97 1.44
N LEU A 55 -8.67 6.55 0.62
CA LEU A 55 -9.76 7.40 1.11
C LEU A 55 -10.72 6.68 2.05
N LYS A 56 -10.88 5.38 1.87
CA LYS A 56 -11.79 4.59 2.69
C LYS A 56 -11.20 4.24 4.05
N GLY A 57 -9.96 4.65 4.31
CA GLY A 57 -9.28 4.32 5.55
C GLY A 57 -8.68 2.92 5.56
N GLU A 58 -8.70 2.23 4.44
CA GLU A 58 -8.05 0.93 4.33
C GLU A 58 -6.54 1.11 4.29
N GLN A 59 -5.84 0.18 4.89
CA GLN A 59 -4.38 0.25 4.98
C GLN A 59 -3.76 -0.99 4.35
N PHE A 60 -2.66 -0.78 3.63
CA PHE A 60 -1.99 -1.82 2.88
C PHE A 60 -0.52 -1.82 3.27
N ASP A 61 0.00 -2.98 3.65
CA ASP A 61 1.40 -3.12 4.05
C ASP A 61 2.08 -4.20 3.22
N THR A 62 3.22 -3.86 2.64
CA THR A 62 4.01 -4.79 1.84
C THR A 62 5.48 -4.36 1.87
N GLU A 63 6.38 -5.20 1.34
CA GLU A 63 7.80 -4.86 1.30
C GLU A 63 8.26 -4.38 -0.06
N LEU A 64 7.42 -4.55 -1.08
CA LEU A 64 7.76 -4.12 -2.44
C LEU A 64 6.49 -3.72 -3.16
N LEU A 65 6.54 -2.57 -3.82
CA LEU A 65 5.37 -2.08 -4.54
C LEU A 65 5.81 -1.33 -5.79
N TYR A 66 5.07 -1.51 -6.86
CA TYR A 66 5.27 -0.75 -8.09
C TYR A 66 4.05 0.11 -8.35
N TRP A 67 4.29 1.37 -8.68
CA TRP A 67 3.25 2.30 -9.10
C TRP A 67 3.58 2.74 -10.52
N ASP A 68 2.84 2.20 -11.47
CA ASP A 68 3.00 2.51 -12.90
C ASP A 68 2.03 3.64 -13.23
N GLN A 69 2.57 4.84 -13.38
CA GLN A 69 1.75 6.03 -13.62
C GLN A 69 1.14 6.01 -15.02
N ARG A 70 1.82 5.43 -16.00
CA ARG A 70 1.28 5.33 -17.35
C ARG A 70 0.09 4.40 -17.41
N ALA A 71 0.22 3.24 -16.80
CA ALA A 71 -0.85 2.26 -16.76
C ALA A 71 -1.89 2.60 -15.70
N GLN A 72 -1.62 3.57 -14.85
CA GLN A 72 -2.50 3.98 -13.76
C GLN A 72 -2.84 2.82 -12.85
N ARG A 73 -1.82 2.03 -12.53
CA ARG A 73 -2.02 0.85 -11.68
C ARG A 73 -0.88 0.71 -10.68
N ILE A 74 -1.23 0.08 -9.57
CA ILE A 74 -0.29 -0.24 -8.51
C ILE A 74 -0.28 -1.76 -8.37
N TYR A 75 0.89 -2.38 -8.24
CA TYR A 75 0.97 -3.83 -8.17
C TYR A 75 2.19 -4.30 -7.41
N SER A 76 2.14 -5.53 -6.97
CA SER A 76 3.25 -6.21 -6.30
C SER A 76 3.07 -7.71 -6.43
N ASP A 77 4.19 -8.46 -6.43
CA ASP A 77 4.17 -9.91 -6.39
C ASP A 77 4.44 -10.43 -4.98
N GLU A 78 4.73 -9.55 -4.04
CA GLU A 78 5.13 -9.92 -2.70
C GLU A 78 3.93 -10.13 -1.78
N PHE A 79 4.22 -10.53 -0.55
CA PHE A 79 3.20 -10.66 0.48
C PHE A 79 2.57 -9.29 0.76
N ILE A 80 1.27 -9.26 0.93
CA ILE A 80 0.56 -8.04 1.29
C ILE A 80 -0.44 -8.31 2.40
N ARG A 81 -0.58 -7.33 3.28
CA ARG A 81 -1.57 -7.34 4.34
C ARG A 81 -2.47 -6.13 4.13
N ILE A 82 -3.75 -6.38 4.02
CA ILE A 82 -4.74 -5.31 3.81
C ILE A 82 -5.63 -5.25 5.04
N GLU A 83 -5.66 -4.08 5.67
CA GLU A 83 -6.50 -3.88 6.83
C GLU A 83 -7.71 -3.04 6.44
N GLN A 84 -8.88 -3.65 6.57
CA GLN A 84 -10.17 -3.00 6.37
C GLN A 84 -10.84 -2.82 7.73
N PRO A 85 -11.89 -1.99 7.83
CA PRO A 85 -12.51 -1.76 9.14
C PRO A 85 -13.00 -3.03 9.82
N ASP A 86 -13.44 -4.03 9.06
CA ASP A 86 -14.03 -5.25 9.62
C ASP A 86 -13.20 -6.51 9.41
N ARG A 87 -12.05 -6.41 8.74
CA ARG A 87 -11.26 -7.61 8.44
C ARG A 87 -9.84 -7.25 8.05
N ILE A 88 -8.99 -8.27 8.13
CA ILE A 88 -7.63 -8.18 7.64
C ILE A 88 -7.47 -9.29 6.61
N ILE A 89 -6.97 -8.95 5.44
CA ILE A 89 -6.77 -9.90 4.35
C ILE A 89 -5.28 -9.99 4.08
N THR A 90 -4.76 -11.19 3.91
CA THR A 90 -3.36 -11.40 3.55
C THR A 90 -3.28 -12.26 2.31
N GLY A 91 -2.18 -12.11 1.59
CA GLY A 91 -1.94 -12.92 0.42
C GLY A 91 -0.67 -12.51 -0.29
N HIS A 92 -0.44 -13.12 -1.45
CA HIS A 92 0.69 -12.78 -2.32
C HIS A 92 0.15 -12.35 -3.68
N GLY A 93 0.76 -11.29 -4.21
CA GLY A 93 0.36 -10.79 -5.51
C GLY A 93 -0.82 -9.83 -5.41
N PHE A 94 -0.62 -8.59 -5.81
CA PHE A 94 -1.58 -7.53 -5.60
C PHE A 94 -1.63 -6.64 -6.84
N GLU A 95 -2.83 -6.19 -7.16
CA GLU A 95 -3.03 -5.31 -8.29
C GLU A 95 -4.16 -4.36 -7.96
N SER A 96 -4.00 -3.08 -8.28
CA SER A 96 -4.98 -2.06 -7.91
C SER A 96 -4.96 -0.90 -8.89
N ASN A 97 -6.05 -0.13 -8.90
CA ASN A 97 -6.03 1.18 -9.53
C ASN A 97 -5.15 2.11 -8.68
N GLN A 98 -4.80 3.28 -9.19
CA GLN A 98 -3.88 4.14 -8.43
C GLN A 98 -4.55 4.86 -7.26
N GLN A 99 -5.86 4.82 -7.14
CA GLN A 99 -6.58 5.30 -5.97
C GLN A 99 -6.65 4.27 -4.85
N MET A 100 -6.24 3.04 -5.12
CA MET A 100 -6.28 1.94 -4.17
C MET A 100 -7.70 1.60 -3.71
N THR A 101 -8.68 1.84 -4.57
CA THR A 101 -10.09 1.58 -4.24
C THR A 101 -10.64 0.31 -4.86
N VAL A 102 -10.05 -0.12 -5.98
CA VAL A 102 -10.44 -1.38 -6.66
C VAL A 102 -9.19 -2.22 -6.77
N TYR A 103 -9.15 -3.34 -6.08
CA TYR A 103 -7.93 -4.14 -6.01
C TYR A 103 -8.23 -5.63 -5.95
N THR A 104 -7.23 -6.42 -6.31
CA THR A 104 -7.31 -7.89 -6.34
C THR A 104 -6.05 -8.48 -5.73
N ILE A 105 -6.21 -9.53 -4.96
CA ILE A 105 -5.09 -10.34 -4.46
C ILE A 105 -5.10 -11.62 -5.28
N ARG A 106 -3.96 -11.94 -5.93
CA ARG A 106 -3.89 -13.11 -6.81
C ARG A 106 -3.89 -14.42 -6.05
N LYS A 107 -3.21 -14.47 -4.91
CA LYS A 107 -3.13 -15.67 -4.08
C LYS A 107 -3.53 -15.31 -2.65
N PRO A 108 -4.82 -15.23 -2.35
CA PRO A 108 -5.25 -14.94 -0.99
C PRO A 108 -4.83 -16.08 -0.07
N GLU A 109 -4.33 -15.71 1.11
CA GLU A 109 -3.83 -16.70 2.07
C GLU A 109 -4.63 -16.73 3.35
N GLY A 110 -5.22 -15.61 3.72
CA GLY A 110 -6.00 -15.58 4.95
C GLY A 110 -6.93 -14.40 4.99
N ILE A 111 -8.06 -14.58 5.65
CA ILE A 111 -9.02 -13.53 5.94
C ILE A 111 -9.34 -13.64 7.42
N PHE A 112 -9.08 -12.56 8.16
CA PHE A 112 -9.33 -12.51 9.59
C PHE A 112 -10.36 -11.43 9.84
N TYR A 113 -11.52 -11.82 10.34
CA TYR A 113 -12.60 -10.87 10.61
C TYR A 113 -12.35 -10.22 11.96
N VAL A 114 -12.44 -8.91 11.99
CA VAL A 114 -12.25 -8.14 13.19
C VAL A 114 -13.56 -7.47 13.52
N ASP A 115 -14.15 -7.87 14.63
CA ASP A 115 -15.32 -7.20 15.17
C ASP A 115 -14.78 -6.18 16.17
N GLU A 116 -15.11 -4.93 15.97
CA GLU A 116 -14.61 -3.86 16.81
C GLU A 116 -14.96 -4.10 18.28
N GLU A 117 -16.18 -4.57 18.53
CA GLU A 117 -16.62 -4.89 19.87
C GLU A 117 -15.84 -6.07 20.44
N THR A 118 -15.67 -7.13 19.66
CA THR A 118 -14.88 -8.29 20.07
C THR A 118 -13.43 -7.92 20.31
N ALA A 119 -12.86 -7.11 19.44
CA ALA A 119 -11.48 -6.67 19.60
C ALA A 119 -11.30 -5.86 20.88
N ALA A 120 -12.25 -4.99 21.19
CA ALA A 120 -12.22 -4.23 22.42
C ALA A 120 -12.35 -5.15 23.64
N ALA A 121 -13.22 -6.13 23.56
CA ALA A 121 -13.38 -7.09 24.64
C ALA A 121 -12.12 -7.89 24.87
N ASP A 122 -11.48 -8.35 23.80
CA ASP A 122 -10.23 -9.09 23.91
C ASP A 122 -9.14 -8.26 24.55
N SER A 123 -9.01 -7.01 24.18
CA SER A 123 -7.99 -6.18 24.78
C SER A 123 -8.28 -5.83 26.24
N LEU A 124 -9.53 -5.80 26.62
CA LEU A 124 -9.90 -5.56 28.01
C LEU A 124 -9.75 -6.78 28.88
N GLN A 125 -10.17 -7.92 28.36
CA GLN A 125 -10.18 -9.13 29.11
C GLN A 125 -8.90 -9.67 29.36
N THR A 126 -8.18 -9.56 28.55
CA THR A 126 -7.07 -10.37 28.77
C THR A 126 -7.23 -11.13 30.04
N ASP A 127 -8.38 -10.94 30.15
CA ASP A 127 -9.06 -11.51 30.64
C ASP A 127 -9.83 -11.84 31.15
N THR A 128 -10.32 -11.84 31.20
CA THR A 128 -11.34 -12.10 31.30
C THR A 128 -11.97 -12.61 31.14
N ILE A 129 -12.03 -12.84 31.06
CA ILE A 129 -12.68 -13.18 30.60
C ILE A 129 -13.18 -13.45 30.82
N ASN A 130 -13.14 -13.53 31.00
CA ASN A 130 -13.84 -13.79 30.84
C ASN A 130 -14.27 -13.92 30.61
#